data_dad6970e7218e43c57263294ae392995
#
_entry.id   dad6970e7218e43c57263294ae392995
#
_cell.length_a   1.000
_cell.length_b   1.000
_cell.length_c   1.000
_cell.angle_alpha   90.00
_cell.angle_beta   90.00
_cell.angle_gamma   90.00
#
_symmetry.space_group_name_H-M   'P 1'
#
loop_
_entity.id
_entity.type
_entity.pdbx_description
1 polymer ?
#
loop_
_entity_poly.entity_id
_entity_poly.type
_entity_poly.pdbx_seq_one_letter_code
_entity_poly.pdbx_strand_id
1 'polypeptide(L)'
;MAKQAIKEREKKRVKLSKKFFETRKKLKKIISSLKTTEKQKWNAMLTLQKLPRDSSPSRQRNRCRQTGRPHAFLRKFGLSRIKLREAAMRG
;
A
#
# COMPACT_ATOMS: atom_id res chain seq x y z
N MET A 1 5.10 14.23 -15.27
CA MET A 1 4.09 14.25 -14.17
C MET A 1 3.21 13.00 -14.22
N ALA A 2 2.75 12.56 -13.07
CA ALA A 2 1.84 11.41 -13.02
C ALA A 2 0.44 11.80 -13.55
N LYS A 3 -0.15 10.88 -14.30
CA LYS A 3 -1.51 11.06 -14.81
C LYS A 3 -2.53 10.96 -13.67
N GLN A 4 -3.67 11.61 -13.81
CA GLN A 4 -4.75 11.57 -12.81
C GLN A 4 -5.20 10.13 -12.55
N ALA A 5 -5.27 9.29 -13.58
CA ALA A 5 -5.64 7.87 -13.43
C ALA A 5 -4.70 7.12 -12.48
N ILE A 6 -3.40 7.40 -12.52
CA ILE A 6 -2.40 6.77 -11.65
C ILE A 6 -2.60 7.21 -10.20
N LYS A 7 -2.88 8.49 -9.97
CA LYS A 7 -3.16 9.03 -8.63
C LYS A 7 -4.40 8.41 -8.03
N GLU A 8 -5.46 8.26 -8.82
CA GLU A 8 -6.71 7.63 -8.37
C GLU A 8 -6.53 6.15 -8.04
N ARG A 9 -5.73 5.41 -8.83
CA ARG A 9 -5.38 4.02 -8.53
C ARG A 9 -4.66 3.90 -7.19
N GLU A 10 -3.71 4.82 -6.92
CA GLU A 10 -2.97 4.81 -5.66
C GLU A 10 -3.89 5.05 -4.47
N LYS A 11 -4.81 6.00 -4.56
CA LYS A 11 -5.82 6.24 -3.53
C LYS A 11 -6.68 5.01 -3.28
N LYS A 12 -7.10 4.33 -4.34
CA LYS A 12 -7.89 3.09 -4.27
C LYS A 12 -7.11 1.99 -3.56
N ARG A 13 -5.83 1.83 -3.88
CA ARG A 13 -4.94 0.85 -3.24
C ARG A 13 -4.79 1.12 -1.75
N VAL A 14 -4.62 2.37 -1.36
CA VAL A 14 -4.52 2.76 0.04
C VAL A 14 -5.80 2.43 0.79
N LYS A 15 -6.97 2.75 0.23
CA LYS A 15 -8.28 2.42 0.82
C LYS A 15 -8.45 0.92 1.02
N LEU A 16 -8.19 0.13 -0.02
CA LEU A 16 -8.33 -1.33 0.02
C LEU A 16 -7.35 -1.94 1.02
N SER A 17 -6.12 -1.45 1.07
CA SER A 17 -5.13 -1.92 2.02
C SER A 17 -5.58 -1.71 3.46
N LYS A 18 -6.13 -0.54 3.79
CA LYS A 18 -6.67 -0.25 5.13
C LYS A 18 -7.87 -1.14 5.45
N LYS A 19 -8.79 -1.31 4.50
CA LYS A 19 -10.00 -2.11 4.68
C LYS A 19 -9.69 -3.57 5.01
N PHE A 20 -8.73 -4.15 4.32
CA PHE A 20 -8.38 -5.56 4.46
C PHE A 20 -7.16 -5.82 5.33
N PHE A 21 -6.61 -4.81 5.98
CA PHE A 21 -5.41 -4.92 6.82
C PHE A 21 -5.56 -5.98 7.91
N GLU A 22 -6.63 -5.89 8.69
CA GLU A 22 -6.91 -6.83 9.78
C GLU A 22 -7.12 -8.25 9.26
N THR A 23 -7.90 -8.40 8.18
CA THR A 23 -8.18 -9.70 7.57
C THR A 23 -6.90 -10.36 7.08
N ARG A 24 -6.05 -9.61 6.36
CA ARG A 24 -4.78 -10.12 5.88
C ARG A 24 -3.83 -10.49 7.01
N LYS A 25 -3.79 -9.69 8.05
CA LYS A 25 -2.96 -9.94 9.24
C LYS A 25 -3.33 -11.25 9.90
N LYS A 26 -4.63 -11.49 10.11
CA LYS A 26 -5.15 -12.73 10.70
C LYS A 26 -4.82 -13.95 9.85
N LEU A 27 -5.02 -13.86 8.54
CA LEU A 27 -4.73 -14.96 7.61
C LEU A 27 -3.25 -15.29 7.56
N LYS A 28 -2.38 -14.29 7.51
CA LYS A 28 -0.92 -14.49 7.54
C LYS A 28 -0.46 -15.14 8.84
N LYS A 29 -1.07 -14.74 9.95
CA LYS A 29 -0.78 -15.31 11.27
C LYS A 29 -1.13 -16.79 11.31
N ILE A 30 -2.27 -17.19 10.75
CA ILE A 30 -2.69 -18.59 10.65
C ILE A 30 -1.69 -19.38 9.79
N ILE A 31 -1.30 -18.85 8.64
CA ILE A 31 -0.37 -19.51 7.71
C ILE A 31 1.00 -19.74 8.35
N SER A 32 1.50 -18.77 9.11
CA SER A 32 2.82 -18.84 9.74
C SER A 32 2.83 -19.57 11.08
N SER A 33 1.67 -19.88 11.66
CA SER A 33 1.58 -20.53 12.97
C SER A 33 1.98 -22.01 12.88
N LEU A 34 2.78 -22.46 13.83
CA LEU A 34 3.16 -23.88 13.96
C LEU A 34 2.07 -24.73 14.59
N LYS A 35 1.09 -24.08 15.25
CA LYS A 35 0.01 -24.78 15.98
C LYS A 35 -1.18 -25.13 15.11
N THR A 36 -1.30 -24.52 13.91
CA THR A 36 -2.41 -24.77 13.01
C THR A 36 -2.17 -26.02 12.16
N THR A 37 -3.27 -26.72 11.80
CA THR A 37 -3.19 -27.88 10.90
C THR A 37 -2.92 -27.44 9.47
N GLU A 38 -2.40 -28.35 8.64
CA GLU A 38 -2.16 -28.08 7.21
C GLU A 38 -3.45 -27.67 6.49
N LYS A 39 -4.57 -28.30 6.84
CA LYS A 39 -5.88 -27.98 6.25
C LYS A 39 -6.28 -26.55 6.55
N GLN A 40 -6.08 -26.07 7.78
CA GLN A 40 -6.36 -24.69 8.17
C GLN A 40 -5.47 -23.71 7.42
N LYS A 41 -4.18 -24.03 7.28
CA LYS A 41 -3.24 -23.21 6.49
C LYS A 41 -3.66 -23.11 5.04
N TRP A 42 -4.04 -24.24 4.44
CA TRP A 42 -4.50 -24.30 3.06
C TRP A 42 -5.75 -23.42 2.84
N ASN A 43 -6.75 -23.54 3.72
CA ASN A 43 -7.94 -22.73 3.66
C ASN A 43 -7.64 -21.24 3.81
N ALA A 44 -6.72 -20.88 4.70
CA ALA A 44 -6.29 -19.50 4.89
C ALA A 44 -5.61 -18.94 3.64
N MET A 45 -4.76 -19.74 2.98
CA MET A 45 -4.12 -19.36 1.72
C MET A 45 -5.14 -19.10 0.61
N LEU A 46 -6.14 -19.98 0.47
CA LEU A 46 -7.18 -19.82 -0.52
C LEU A 46 -8.01 -18.55 -0.28
N THR A 47 -8.35 -18.28 0.98
CA THR A 47 -9.07 -17.07 1.37
C THR A 47 -8.25 -15.81 1.05
N LEU A 48 -6.95 -15.84 1.36
CA LEU A 48 -6.05 -14.74 1.09
C LEU A 48 -5.96 -14.43 -0.41
N GLN A 49 -5.93 -15.47 -1.25
CA GLN A 49 -5.89 -15.33 -2.71
C GLN A 49 -7.17 -14.72 -3.30
N LYS A 50 -8.31 -14.92 -2.63
CA LYS A 50 -9.59 -14.36 -3.04
C LYS A 50 -9.72 -12.87 -2.76
N LEU A 51 -8.90 -12.33 -1.88
CA LEU A 51 -8.93 -10.89 -1.57
C LEU A 51 -8.45 -10.07 -2.79
N PRO A 52 -8.92 -8.82 -2.93
CA PRO A 52 -8.45 -7.96 -4.03
C PRO A 52 -6.92 -7.82 -3.99
N ARG A 53 -6.28 -7.89 -5.16
CA ARG A 53 -4.82 -7.75 -5.25
C ARG A 53 -4.36 -6.38 -4.74
N ASP A 54 -5.14 -5.33 -5.03
CA ASP A 54 -4.82 -3.96 -4.61
C ASP A 54 -4.94 -3.75 -3.11
N SER A 55 -5.45 -4.74 -2.35
CA SER A 55 -5.45 -4.70 -0.88
C SER A 55 -4.08 -5.01 -0.27
N SER A 56 -3.13 -5.48 -1.07
CA SER A 56 -1.77 -5.77 -0.60
C SER A 56 -0.98 -4.47 -0.40
N PRO A 57 -0.38 -4.26 0.78
CA PRO A 57 0.44 -3.07 1.03
C PRO A 57 1.65 -2.96 0.10
N SER A 58 2.17 -4.09 -0.40
CA SER A 58 3.33 -4.09 -1.29
C SER A 58 3.07 -3.44 -2.64
N ARG A 59 1.82 -3.28 -3.04
CA ARG A 59 1.44 -2.63 -4.30
C ARG A 59 1.36 -1.12 -4.19
N GLN A 60 1.41 -0.58 -2.97
CA GLN A 60 1.45 0.86 -2.74
C GLN A 60 2.84 1.40 -3.02
N ARG A 61 2.90 2.62 -3.52
CA ARG A 61 4.14 3.33 -3.74
C ARG A 61 4.03 4.75 -3.20
N ASN A 62 5.07 5.19 -2.52
CA ASN A 62 5.16 6.57 -2.05
C ASN A 62 5.24 7.52 -3.24
N ARG A 63 4.36 8.52 -3.25
CA ARG A 63 4.28 9.52 -4.32
C ARG A 63 4.18 10.90 -3.71
N CYS A 64 4.68 11.89 -4.44
CA CYS A 64 4.52 13.29 -4.05
C CYS A 64 3.04 13.62 -3.92
N ARG A 65 2.64 14.24 -2.80
CA ARG A 65 1.24 14.58 -2.55
C ARG A 65 0.67 15.57 -3.56
N GLN A 66 1.51 16.44 -4.10
CA GLN A 66 1.07 17.47 -5.04
C GLN A 66 1.11 17.02 -6.49
N THR A 67 2.17 16.31 -6.92
CA THR A 67 2.36 15.95 -8.32
C THR A 67 2.11 14.48 -8.62
N GLY A 68 2.17 13.60 -7.62
CA GLY A 68 2.06 12.16 -7.79
C GLY A 68 3.33 11.50 -8.30
N ARG A 69 4.44 12.23 -8.37
CA ARG A 69 5.71 11.70 -8.84
C ARG A 69 6.22 10.58 -7.92
N PRO A 70 6.53 9.35 -8.45
CA PRO A 70 7.00 8.25 -7.62
C PRO A 70 8.49 8.30 -7.30
N HIS A 71 9.27 9.08 -8.06
CA HIS A 71 10.72 9.19 -7.88
C HIS A 71 11.08 10.43 -7.06
N ALA A 72 12.24 10.36 -6.40
CA ALA A 72 12.76 11.46 -5.59
C ALA A 72 11.78 11.93 -4.51
N PHE A 73 11.06 10.99 -3.91
CA PHE A 73 10.12 11.24 -2.82
C PHE A 73 10.84 11.26 -1.47
N LEU A 74 10.58 12.27 -0.66
CA LEU A 74 11.14 12.41 0.69
C LEU A 74 10.05 12.09 1.71
N ARG A 75 10.17 10.96 2.40
CA ARG A 75 9.18 10.46 3.36
C ARG A 75 8.87 11.46 4.47
N LYS A 76 9.88 12.16 4.95
CA LYS A 76 9.73 13.14 6.03
C LYS A 76 8.72 14.23 5.68
N PHE A 77 8.68 14.65 4.43
CA PHE A 77 7.83 15.76 3.98
C PHE A 77 6.64 15.31 3.15
N GLY A 78 6.64 14.09 2.62
CA GLY A 78 5.60 13.61 1.72
C GLY A 78 5.60 14.31 0.36
N LEU A 79 6.72 14.88 -0.04
CA LEU A 79 6.87 15.66 -1.27
C LEU A 79 8.07 15.17 -2.08
N SER A 80 8.05 15.42 -3.41
CA SER A 80 9.22 15.21 -4.24
C SER A 80 10.26 16.29 -3.95
N ARG A 81 11.51 16.05 -4.35
CA ARG A 81 12.61 17.02 -4.19
C ARG A 81 12.27 18.39 -4.81
N ILE A 82 11.56 18.40 -5.94
CA ILE A 82 11.18 19.63 -6.65
C ILE A 82 10.18 20.45 -5.82
N LYS A 83 9.13 19.81 -5.32
CA LYS A 83 8.09 20.47 -4.52
C LYS A 83 8.59 20.87 -3.13
N LEU A 84 9.49 20.08 -2.57
CA LEU A 84 10.12 20.44 -1.30
C LEU A 84 10.94 21.72 -1.44
N ARG A 85 11.73 21.82 -2.52
CA ARG A 85 12.53 23.01 -2.80
C ARG A 85 11.64 24.24 -2.96
N GLU A 86 10.55 24.13 -3.72
CA GLU A 86 9.60 25.24 -3.91
C GLU A 86 8.99 25.67 -2.58
N ALA A 87 8.58 24.71 -1.73
CA ALA A 87 7.99 25.02 -0.43
C ALA A 87 9.00 25.68 0.51
N ALA A 88 10.26 25.22 0.51
CA ALA A 88 11.32 25.80 1.33
C ALA A 88 11.62 27.25 0.93
N MET A 89 11.57 27.55 -0.36
CA MET A 89 11.80 28.92 -0.85
C MET A 89 10.64 29.88 -0.55
N ARG A 90 9.46 29.34 -0.32
CA ARG A 90 8.30 30.15 0.10
C ARG A 90 8.31 30.45 1.61
N GLY A 91 9.08 29.68 2.35
CA GLY A 91 9.03 29.68 3.80
C GLY A 91 8.02 28.68 4.34
#